data_6306caf8bb003a4662a6dc09d0aacc3b
#
_entry.id   6306caf8bb003a4662a6dc09d0aacc3b
#
_cell.length_a   1.000
_cell.length_b   1.000
_cell.length_c   1.000
_cell.angle_alpha   90.00
_cell.angle_beta   90.00
_cell.angle_gamma   90.00
#
_symmetry.space_group_name_H-M   'P 1'
#
loop_
_entity.id
_entity.type
_entity.pdbx_description
1 polymer ?
#
loop_
_entity_poly.entity_id
_entity_poly.type
_entity_poly.pdbx_seq_one_letter_code
_entity_poly.pdbx_strand_id
1 'polypeptide(L)'
;MNASSIFLSLKKALPVRASVFLASLLYILGACQAENLEQGGAVNPVLRAPISGQARQEPPTPPSFAGQFLAARYAQQIQDNAAASSFFSNALRIGQTDEVLLRYSFINHYQNGNLGEAISLAREFERLSIDFGLAAEPAIAKAVQDRDWQALIALSEKIEGSDNFYLLAGGLRALAYIGLDQPETALGLLHELEGFIAVSDTAQETVILLLGGYIFEYLENKEEATRYFRQVLAKSQDEYITLSAGAGLWRQGESLQAENLWLTGLAADAAPLTLIAKMRNHTSTVSHAPTLDKIIAQFLFDTSWLSEDSYHKNLTIARAHLAISINHDLDAAHMALAKWYLNANNISRAETHLNSINEDAPLALRRRLLQLALAEEIGKTAEALANLNRELTSNEDVSADALATSMKIEKGLLAQAGGDMWRRSNACIKALPFYQLALDNGLDSYRLHRSMGICFEQTENDAQAEQALLRAIELNPNDAISLNYLGYWWADEGRHLQKAITLIKKAVRLRPHSGYYADSLGWVYYRQGAFNEAVKWLEKAIQLTPTDAIISEHLGDAYWQTGRQAEARFKWQNALDMGIEQARVPALQDKLANGL
;
A
#
# COMPACT_ATOMS: atom_id res chain seq x y z
N MET A 1 16.96 -18.56 21.42
CA MET A 1 18.41 -18.47 21.11
C MET A 1 18.59 -17.14 20.39
N ASN A 2 19.38 -16.23 20.94
CA ASN A 2 19.46 -14.83 20.49
C ASN A 2 20.05 -14.68 19.09
N ALA A 3 19.51 -13.75 18.30
CA ALA A 3 19.99 -13.37 16.97
C ALA A 3 21.50 -13.09 16.92
N SER A 4 22.09 -12.67 18.03
CA SER A 4 23.54 -12.48 18.20
C SER A 4 24.39 -13.74 18.09
N SER A 5 23.86 -14.93 18.29
CA SER A 5 24.63 -16.19 18.20
C SER A 5 24.64 -16.78 16.79
N ILE A 6 23.71 -16.38 15.93
CA ILE A 6 23.68 -16.77 14.50
C ILE A 6 24.65 -15.88 13.70
N PHE A 7 24.81 -14.62 14.11
CA PHE A 7 25.74 -13.66 13.51
C PHE A 7 27.22 -14.06 13.68
N LEU A 8 27.56 -14.77 14.73
CA LEU A 8 28.94 -15.17 15.02
C LEU A 8 29.43 -16.40 14.25
N SER A 9 28.53 -17.21 13.70
CA SER A 9 28.90 -18.42 12.96
C SER A 9 29.11 -18.18 11.44
N LEU A 10 28.61 -17.08 10.90
CA LEU A 10 28.75 -16.70 9.48
C LEU A 10 30.05 -15.92 9.16
N LYS A 11 30.83 -15.58 10.19
CA LYS A 11 32.06 -14.75 10.07
C LYS A 11 33.26 -15.41 9.39
N LYS A 12 33.19 -16.63 8.86
CA LYS A 12 34.36 -17.31 8.33
C LYS A 12 34.41 -17.55 6.82
N ALA A 13 33.47 -17.08 6.01
CA ALA A 13 33.40 -17.49 4.62
C ALA A 13 32.84 -16.47 3.60
N LEU A 14 32.99 -15.17 3.81
CA LEU A 14 32.55 -14.22 2.77
C LEU A 14 33.72 -13.33 2.31
N PRO A 15 33.97 -13.23 1.00
CA PRO A 15 34.99 -12.32 0.46
C PRO A 15 34.58 -10.85 0.64
N VAL A 16 35.56 -9.98 0.78
CA VAL A 16 35.43 -8.52 1.06
C VAL A 16 34.47 -7.80 0.11
N ARG A 17 34.22 -8.34 -1.09
CA ARG A 17 33.31 -7.78 -2.09
C ARG A 17 31.83 -7.85 -1.71
N ALA A 18 31.39 -8.87 -0.99
CA ALA A 18 29.99 -9.02 -0.57
C ALA A 18 29.59 -8.00 0.52
N SER A 19 30.53 -7.51 1.29
CA SER A 19 30.30 -6.61 2.43
C SER A 19 29.93 -5.20 2.03
N VAL A 20 30.48 -4.70 0.92
CA VAL A 20 30.26 -3.31 0.44
C VAL A 20 28.82 -3.14 -0.09
N PHE A 21 28.24 -4.22 -0.62
CA PHE A 21 26.90 -4.20 -1.22
C PHE A 21 25.77 -4.37 -0.21
N LEU A 22 26.02 -5.02 0.93
CA LEU A 22 24.97 -5.24 1.94
C LEU A 22 24.44 -3.91 2.51
N ALA A 23 25.30 -2.93 2.70
CA ALA A 23 24.90 -1.59 3.18
C ALA A 23 24.09 -0.82 2.13
N SER A 24 24.50 -0.90 0.85
CA SER A 24 23.75 -0.27 -0.25
C SER A 24 22.39 -0.94 -0.47
N LEU A 25 22.30 -2.23 -0.16
CA LEU A 25 21.10 -3.05 -0.40
C LEU A 25 20.05 -2.91 0.70
N LEU A 26 20.43 -2.91 1.96
CA LEU A 26 19.54 -2.55 3.07
C LEU A 26 18.91 -1.17 2.85
N TYR A 27 19.59 -0.37 2.09
CA TYR A 27 19.27 1.00 1.78
C TYR A 27 18.29 1.14 0.60
N ILE A 28 18.46 0.36 -0.46
CA ILE A 28 17.51 0.26 -1.59
C ILE A 28 16.20 -0.39 -1.10
N LEU A 29 16.26 -1.28 -0.11
CA LEU A 29 15.08 -1.89 0.53
C LEU A 29 14.30 -0.90 1.39
N GLY A 30 14.98 0.02 2.08
CA GLY A 30 14.34 1.14 2.79
C GLY A 30 13.61 2.08 1.83
N ALA A 31 14.16 2.31 0.64
CA ALA A 31 13.52 3.16 -0.38
C ALA A 31 12.27 2.52 -0.99
N CYS A 32 12.20 1.19 -1.13
CA CYS A 32 10.97 0.51 -1.59
C CYS A 32 9.84 0.52 -0.54
N GLN A 33 10.16 0.60 0.75
CA GLN A 33 9.15 0.87 1.79
C GLN A 33 8.73 2.34 1.83
N ALA A 34 9.61 3.26 1.44
CA ALA A 34 9.32 4.69 1.38
C ALA A 34 8.40 5.08 0.22
N GLU A 35 8.35 4.32 -0.87
CA GLU A 35 7.40 4.60 -1.99
C GLU A 35 5.93 4.50 -1.56
N ASN A 36 5.63 3.77 -0.48
CA ASN A 36 4.27 3.71 0.09
C ASN A 36 4.06 4.68 1.28
N LEU A 37 5.08 5.45 1.70
CA LEU A 37 5.01 6.31 2.89
C LEU A 37 5.13 7.81 2.62
N GLU A 38 5.42 8.24 1.39
CA GLU A 38 5.58 9.68 1.08
C GLU A 38 4.27 10.47 0.90
N GLN A 39 3.10 9.85 1.15
CA GLN A 39 1.83 10.60 1.23
C GLN A 39 1.29 10.81 2.65
N GLY A 40 2.05 10.53 3.68
CA GLY A 40 1.64 10.75 5.07
C GLY A 40 2.75 11.39 5.90
N GLY A 41 2.46 12.55 6.50
CA GLY A 41 3.35 13.43 7.25
C GLY A 41 4.31 12.73 8.23
N ALA A 42 5.49 13.31 8.35
CA ALA A 42 6.62 12.85 9.14
C ALA A 42 6.25 12.40 10.57
N VAL A 43 6.34 11.11 10.85
CA VAL A 43 6.34 10.57 12.20
C VAL A 43 7.78 10.26 12.61
N ASN A 44 8.21 10.91 13.67
CA ASN A 44 9.54 10.87 14.26
C ASN A 44 9.95 9.42 14.65
N PRO A 45 11.10 8.85 14.19
CA PRO A 45 11.44 7.42 14.38
C PRO A 45 12.04 7.07 15.77
N VAL A 46 11.89 7.91 16.79
CA VAL A 46 12.68 7.79 18.04
C VAL A 46 12.17 6.74 19.05
N LEU A 47 11.08 6.01 18.80
CA LEU A 47 10.53 5.07 19.82
C LEU A 47 10.18 3.67 19.27
N ARG A 48 11.08 3.01 18.55
CA ARG A 48 10.99 1.56 18.34
C ARG A 48 12.11 0.83 19.05
N ALA A 49 11.93 0.58 20.36
CA ALA A 49 12.69 -0.46 21.06
C ALA A 49 12.01 -1.82 20.81
N PRO A 50 12.75 -2.91 20.51
CA PRO A 50 12.17 -4.24 20.38
C PRO A 50 11.69 -4.70 21.75
N ILE A 51 10.39 -4.93 21.91
CA ILE A 51 9.83 -5.51 23.10
C ILE A 51 10.00 -7.02 23.02
N SER A 52 10.99 -7.55 23.75
CA SER A 52 11.15 -8.98 24.00
C SER A 52 9.88 -9.57 24.60
N GLY A 53 9.45 -10.73 24.07
CA GLY A 53 8.23 -11.41 24.47
C GLY A 53 8.21 -11.89 25.93
N GLN A 54 7.79 -11.02 26.81
CA GLN A 54 7.14 -11.38 28.07
C GLN A 54 5.65 -11.05 27.89
N ALA A 55 4.78 -12.00 28.24
CA ALA A 55 3.35 -11.76 28.30
C ALA A 55 3.13 -10.42 29.03
N ARG A 56 2.61 -9.41 28.30
CA ARG A 56 2.26 -8.14 28.91
C ARG A 56 1.23 -8.44 29.99
N GLN A 57 1.60 -8.29 31.25
CA GLN A 57 0.61 -7.92 32.24
C GLN A 57 0.01 -6.60 31.76
N GLU A 58 -1.29 -6.59 31.48
CA GLU A 58 -2.01 -5.35 31.20
C GLU A 58 -1.61 -4.34 32.28
N PRO A 59 -1.14 -3.14 31.91
CA PRO A 59 -0.89 -2.12 32.92
C PRO A 59 -2.19 -1.93 33.70
N PRO A 60 -2.14 -1.82 35.03
CA PRO A 60 -3.34 -1.68 35.83
C PRO A 60 -4.16 -0.52 35.26
N THR A 61 -5.42 -0.82 34.96
CA THR A 61 -6.34 0.15 34.31
C THR A 61 -6.37 1.39 35.18
N PRO A 62 -5.98 2.59 34.68
CA PRO A 62 -5.97 3.78 35.54
C PRO A 62 -7.38 4.00 36.10
N PRO A 63 -7.56 4.10 37.42
CA PRO A 63 -8.89 4.18 38.04
C PRO A 63 -9.58 5.54 37.83
N SER A 64 -8.92 6.48 37.16
CA SER A 64 -9.43 7.84 36.92
C SER A 64 -9.93 8.04 35.50
N PHE A 65 -10.93 8.91 35.36
CA PHE A 65 -11.44 9.38 34.06
C PHE A 65 -10.29 9.87 33.15
N ALA A 66 -9.44 10.76 33.68
CA ALA A 66 -8.33 11.33 32.91
C ALA A 66 -7.35 10.23 32.41
N GLY A 67 -7.07 9.21 33.25
CA GLY A 67 -6.22 8.10 32.85
C GLY A 67 -6.81 7.29 31.71
N GLN A 68 -8.12 6.97 31.74
CA GLN A 68 -8.82 6.26 30.67
C GLN A 68 -8.85 7.09 29.38
N PHE A 69 -9.15 8.37 29.48
CA PHE A 69 -9.20 9.28 28.32
C PHE A 69 -7.82 9.40 27.64
N LEU A 70 -6.75 9.61 28.43
CA LEU A 70 -5.39 9.71 27.88
C LEU A 70 -4.92 8.38 27.26
N ALA A 71 -5.24 7.25 27.88
CA ALA A 71 -4.96 5.93 27.32
C ALA A 71 -5.70 5.70 26.00
N ALA A 72 -6.98 6.12 25.92
CA ALA A 72 -7.77 6.07 24.69
C ALA A 72 -7.15 6.93 23.58
N ARG A 73 -6.74 8.17 23.89
CA ARG A 73 -6.09 9.07 22.94
C ARG A 73 -4.74 8.54 22.46
N TYR A 74 -3.96 7.93 23.34
CA TYR A 74 -2.71 7.29 22.95
C TYR A 74 -2.96 6.08 22.04
N ALA A 75 -3.90 5.19 22.39
CA ALA A 75 -4.28 4.06 21.57
C ALA A 75 -4.75 4.51 20.16
N GLN A 76 -5.54 5.58 20.09
CA GLN A 76 -5.98 6.19 18.82
C GLN A 76 -4.78 6.70 17.99
N GLN A 77 -3.80 7.33 18.64
CA GLN A 77 -2.61 7.84 17.96
C GLN A 77 -1.76 6.73 17.34
N ILE A 78 -1.68 5.56 18.01
CA ILE A 78 -0.98 4.38 17.48
C ILE A 78 -1.87 3.48 16.62
N GLN A 79 -3.07 3.94 16.26
CA GLN A 79 -4.07 3.24 15.45
C GLN A 79 -4.58 1.92 16.04
N ASP A 80 -4.48 1.74 17.36
CA ASP A 80 -5.10 0.63 18.09
C ASP A 80 -6.56 0.98 18.42
N ASN A 81 -7.45 0.89 17.42
CA ASN A 81 -8.86 1.24 17.58
C ASN A 81 -9.60 0.32 18.55
N ALA A 82 -9.13 -0.92 18.75
CA ALA A 82 -9.72 -1.84 19.70
C ALA A 82 -9.45 -1.39 21.14
N ALA A 83 -8.22 -1.04 21.48
CA ALA A 83 -7.86 -0.48 22.76
C ALA A 83 -8.51 0.90 22.96
N ALA A 84 -8.50 1.77 21.93
CA ALA A 84 -9.11 3.09 21.98
C ALA A 84 -10.61 3.02 22.32
N SER A 85 -11.38 2.18 21.63
CA SER A 85 -12.81 2.00 21.89
C SER A 85 -13.09 1.49 23.30
N SER A 86 -12.28 0.54 23.79
CA SER A 86 -12.38 0.03 25.16
C SER A 86 -12.12 1.11 26.22
N PHE A 87 -11.05 1.88 26.05
CA PHE A 87 -10.70 2.95 26.99
C PHE A 87 -11.71 4.11 26.96
N PHE A 88 -12.24 4.51 25.79
CA PHE A 88 -13.31 5.51 25.71
C PHE A 88 -14.60 5.03 26.38
N SER A 89 -15.00 3.78 26.19
CA SER A 89 -16.16 3.19 26.88
C SER A 89 -15.96 3.18 28.39
N ASN A 90 -14.74 2.88 28.86
CA ASN A 90 -14.42 2.96 30.29
C ASN A 90 -14.49 4.39 30.81
N ALA A 91 -13.98 5.37 30.05
CA ALA A 91 -14.06 6.77 30.41
C ALA A 91 -15.52 7.25 30.53
N LEU A 92 -16.41 6.86 29.59
CA LEU A 92 -17.84 7.16 29.65
C LEU A 92 -18.53 6.59 30.88
N ARG A 93 -18.12 5.38 31.36
CA ARG A 93 -18.69 4.78 32.58
C ARG A 93 -18.25 5.45 33.86
N ILE A 94 -17.06 6.07 33.88
CA ILE A 94 -16.49 6.70 35.10
C ILE A 94 -16.88 8.17 35.20
N GLY A 95 -16.96 8.86 34.07
CA GLY A 95 -17.17 10.31 33.98
C GLY A 95 -18.62 10.72 33.76
N GLN A 96 -18.86 12.03 33.71
CA GLN A 96 -20.11 12.54 33.18
C GLN A 96 -20.11 12.38 31.66
N THR A 97 -21.26 12.06 31.08
CA THR A 97 -21.43 11.95 29.63
C THR A 97 -21.26 13.35 29.02
N ASP A 98 -20.11 13.57 28.42
CA ASP A 98 -19.74 14.77 27.69
C ASP A 98 -19.85 14.48 26.19
N GLU A 99 -20.34 15.43 25.41
CA GLU A 99 -20.50 15.33 23.96
C GLU A 99 -19.19 14.92 23.25
N VAL A 100 -18.07 15.55 23.63
CA VAL A 100 -16.77 15.28 23.02
C VAL A 100 -16.35 13.82 23.25
N LEU A 101 -16.52 13.33 24.47
CA LEU A 101 -16.20 11.95 24.83
C LEU A 101 -17.13 10.96 24.12
N LEU A 102 -18.42 11.30 24.01
CA LEU A 102 -19.41 10.50 23.31
C LEU A 102 -19.04 10.37 21.81
N ARG A 103 -18.66 11.48 21.16
CA ARG A 103 -18.19 11.49 19.76
C ARG A 103 -16.94 10.63 19.58
N TYR A 104 -15.94 10.77 20.42
CA TYR A 104 -14.73 9.92 20.35
C TYR A 104 -15.06 8.44 20.55
N SER A 105 -15.88 8.09 21.52
CA SER A 105 -16.30 6.71 21.75
C SER A 105 -17.03 6.15 20.56
N PHE A 106 -18.01 6.87 20.03
CA PHE A 106 -18.77 6.47 18.84
C PHE A 106 -17.84 6.23 17.64
N ILE A 107 -17.01 7.20 17.29
CA ILE A 107 -16.13 7.12 16.12
C ILE A 107 -15.21 5.89 16.24
N ASN A 108 -14.59 5.66 17.40
CA ASN A 108 -13.68 4.53 17.57
C ASN A 108 -14.41 3.18 17.52
N HIS A 109 -15.62 3.05 18.08
CA HIS A 109 -16.42 1.83 17.93
C HIS A 109 -16.82 1.60 16.47
N TYR A 110 -17.23 2.66 15.77
CA TYR A 110 -17.62 2.56 14.37
C TYR A 110 -16.43 2.17 13.47
N GLN A 111 -15.26 2.78 13.66
CA GLN A 111 -14.02 2.42 12.96
C GLN A 111 -13.53 1.00 13.27
N ASN A 112 -13.80 0.51 14.48
CA ASN A 112 -13.44 -0.85 14.87
C ASN A 112 -14.43 -1.92 14.35
N GLY A 113 -15.49 -1.52 13.64
CA GLY A 113 -16.54 -2.40 13.17
C GLY A 113 -17.52 -2.86 14.24
N ASN A 114 -17.49 -2.26 15.43
CA ASN A 114 -18.40 -2.56 16.55
C ASN A 114 -19.75 -1.84 16.33
N LEU A 115 -20.48 -2.20 15.27
CA LEU A 115 -21.71 -1.51 14.86
C LEU A 115 -22.79 -1.52 15.94
N GLY A 116 -22.92 -2.60 16.72
CA GLY A 116 -23.87 -2.70 17.83
C GLY A 116 -23.64 -1.64 18.92
N GLU A 117 -22.38 -1.45 19.34
CA GLU A 117 -22.00 -0.41 20.30
C GLU A 117 -22.15 0.99 19.69
N ALA A 118 -21.79 1.17 18.42
CA ALA A 118 -21.99 2.43 17.71
C ALA A 118 -23.48 2.81 17.68
N ILE A 119 -24.39 1.88 17.39
CA ILE A 119 -25.85 2.09 17.45
C ILE A 119 -26.31 2.43 18.89
N SER A 120 -25.74 1.78 19.90
CA SER A 120 -26.07 2.08 21.29
C SER A 120 -25.66 3.50 21.67
N LEU A 121 -24.48 3.93 21.24
CA LEU A 121 -24.00 5.30 21.43
C LEU A 121 -24.79 6.33 20.61
N ALA A 122 -25.24 5.95 19.40
CA ALA A 122 -26.12 6.79 18.57
C ALA A 122 -27.43 7.17 19.30
N ARG A 123 -28.02 6.24 20.05
CA ARG A 123 -29.21 6.51 20.87
C ARG A 123 -28.94 7.50 22.02
N GLU A 124 -27.71 7.54 22.54
CA GLU A 124 -27.33 8.52 23.55
C GLU A 124 -27.26 9.95 22.97
N PHE A 125 -26.79 10.12 21.71
CA PHE A 125 -26.87 11.41 21.02
C PHE A 125 -28.33 11.89 20.88
N GLU A 126 -29.25 11.00 20.49
CA GLU A 126 -30.68 11.30 20.40
C GLU A 126 -31.26 11.67 21.78
N ARG A 127 -30.96 10.88 22.83
CA ARG A 127 -31.41 11.14 24.19
C ARG A 127 -30.97 12.50 24.73
N LEU A 128 -29.75 12.93 24.36
CA LEU A 128 -29.15 14.19 24.78
C LEU A 128 -29.49 15.34 23.83
N SER A 129 -30.26 15.08 22.76
CA SER A 129 -30.61 16.08 21.71
C SER A 129 -29.35 16.68 21.06
N ILE A 130 -28.30 15.88 20.92
CA ILE A 130 -27.05 16.27 20.24
C ILE A 130 -27.19 15.93 18.76
N ASP A 131 -27.08 16.93 17.91
CA ASP A 131 -27.03 16.73 16.45
C ASP A 131 -25.67 16.20 16.02
N PHE A 132 -25.67 14.97 15.52
CA PHE A 132 -24.47 14.29 14.99
C PHE A 132 -24.88 13.32 13.89
N GLY A 133 -25.04 13.84 12.66
CA GLY A 133 -25.52 13.06 11.51
C GLY A 133 -24.78 11.74 11.28
N LEU A 134 -23.46 11.69 11.51
CA LEU A 134 -22.66 10.46 11.40
C LEU A 134 -23.20 9.32 12.28
N ALA A 135 -23.84 9.63 13.40
CA ALA A 135 -24.41 8.63 14.30
C ALA A 135 -25.55 7.82 13.68
N ALA A 136 -26.15 8.31 12.58
CA ALA A 136 -27.19 7.57 11.86
C ALA A 136 -26.63 6.47 10.93
N GLU A 137 -25.34 6.54 10.49
CA GLU A 137 -24.79 5.61 9.52
C GLU A 137 -24.83 4.13 9.97
N PRO A 138 -24.46 3.74 11.19
CA PRO A 138 -24.49 2.32 11.59
C PRO A 138 -25.85 1.64 11.50
N ALA A 139 -26.94 2.43 11.57
CA ALA A 139 -28.31 1.90 11.46
C ALA A 139 -28.71 1.56 10.01
N ILE A 140 -27.98 2.05 9.01
CA ILE A 140 -28.23 1.78 7.58
C ILE A 140 -28.24 0.28 7.31
N ALA A 141 -27.30 -0.48 7.86
CA ALA A 141 -27.21 -1.92 7.64
C ALA A 141 -28.52 -2.63 8.03
N LYS A 142 -29.08 -2.26 9.19
CA LYS A 142 -30.35 -2.84 9.65
C LYS A 142 -31.52 -2.47 8.74
N ALA A 143 -31.63 -1.21 8.35
CA ALA A 143 -32.69 -0.74 7.44
C ALA A 143 -32.64 -1.48 6.10
N VAL A 144 -31.44 -1.69 5.53
CA VAL A 144 -31.25 -2.39 4.26
C VAL A 144 -31.58 -3.89 4.40
N GLN A 145 -31.11 -4.55 5.47
CA GLN A 145 -31.38 -5.96 5.74
C GLN A 145 -32.88 -6.24 5.92
N ASP A 146 -33.59 -5.34 6.61
CA ASP A 146 -35.03 -5.44 6.84
C ASP A 146 -35.85 -4.95 5.63
N ARG A 147 -35.22 -4.39 4.60
CA ARG A 147 -35.83 -3.71 3.45
C ARG A 147 -36.77 -2.58 3.86
N ASP A 148 -36.45 -1.92 4.97
CA ASP A 148 -37.19 -0.76 5.46
C ASP A 148 -36.64 0.52 4.78
N TRP A 149 -37.12 0.73 3.55
CA TRP A 149 -36.67 1.85 2.73
C TRP A 149 -37.11 3.21 3.28
N GLN A 150 -38.23 3.25 4.02
CA GLN A 150 -38.66 4.49 4.70
C GLN A 150 -37.70 4.84 5.84
N ALA A 151 -37.26 3.84 6.62
CA ALA A 151 -36.23 4.08 7.63
C ALA A 151 -34.92 4.54 6.98
N LEU A 152 -34.53 3.98 5.82
CA LEU A 152 -33.34 4.42 5.11
C LEU A 152 -33.42 5.88 4.65
N ILE A 153 -34.59 6.34 4.18
CA ILE A 153 -34.85 7.76 3.86
C ILE A 153 -34.66 8.62 5.11
N ALA A 154 -35.31 8.26 6.22
CA ALA A 154 -35.22 9.01 7.46
C ALA A 154 -33.78 9.08 8.01
N LEU A 155 -32.98 7.99 7.87
CA LEU A 155 -31.57 7.98 8.22
C LEU A 155 -30.76 8.92 7.32
N SER A 156 -31.04 8.92 6.01
CA SER A 156 -30.35 9.81 5.06
C SER A 156 -30.59 11.29 5.38
N GLU A 157 -31.80 11.66 5.78
CA GLU A 157 -32.13 13.04 6.19
C GLU A 157 -31.35 13.47 7.44
N LYS A 158 -31.17 12.56 8.41
CA LYS A 158 -30.34 12.83 9.59
C LYS A 158 -28.85 13.03 9.23
N ILE A 159 -28.34 12.26 8.25
CA ILE A 159 -26.96 12.36 7.75
C ILE A 159 -26.73 13.67 7.02
N GLU A 160 -27.70 14.14 6.22
CA GLU A 160 -27.61 15.36 5.41
C GLU A 160 -27.45 16.63 6.26
N GLY A 161 -28.03 16.66 7.46
CA GLY A 161 -27.93 17.81 8.38
C GLY A 161 -26.54 18.11 8.90
N SER A 162 -25.58 17.22 8.66
CA SER A 162 -24.18 17.40 9.07
C SER A 162 -23.27 17.72 7.88
N ASP A 163 -22.31 18.62 8.09
CA ASP A 163 -21.39 19.12 7.06
C ASP A 163 -20.77 18.04 6.18
N ASN A 164 -20.82 18.22 4.86
CA ASN A 164 -20.17 17.40 3.82
C ASN A 164 -20.71 15.99 3.53
N PHE A 165 -21.84 15.56 4.09
CA PHE A 165 -22.42 14.24 3.78
C PHE A 165 -23.57 14.28 2.75
N TYR A 166 -23.80 15.40 2.09
CA TYR A 166 -24.85 15.61 1.12
C TYR A 166 -24.89 14.51 0.02
N LEU A 167 -23.73 14.13 -0.53
CA LEU A 167 -23.64 13.11 -1.57
C LEU A 167 -24.03 11.72 -1.04
N LEU A 168 -23.55 11.34 0.14
CA LEU A 168 -23.93 10.08 0.77
C LEU A 168 -25.44 10.04 1.04
N ALA A 169 -25.95 11.08 1.67
CA ALA A 169 -27.37 11.19 2.03
C ALA A 169 -28.28 11.16 0.80
N GLY A 170 -27.98 11.96 -0.22
CA GLY A 170 -28.74 12.01 -1.46
C GLY A 170 -28.71 10.69 -2.23
N GLY A 171 -27.54 10.04 -2.30
CA GLY A 171 -27.40 8.75 -2.96
C GLY A 171 -28.15 7.62 -2.24
N LEU A 172 -28.06 7.55 -0.90
CA LEU A 172 -28.83 6.59 -0.12
C LEU A 172 -30.34 6.78 -0.30
N ARG A 173 -30.79 8.05 -0.33
CA ARG A 173 -32.19 8.40 -0.56
C ARG A 173 -32.66 7.98 -1.96
N ALA A 174 -31.86 8.23 -2.99
CA ALA A 174 -32.15 7.77 -4.35
C ALA A 174 -32.27 6.25 -4.41
N LEU A 175 -31.34 5.50 -3.80
CA LEU A 175 -31.40 4.04 -3.74
C LEU A 175 -32.61 3.52 -2.92
N ALA A 176 -32.99 4.23 -1.84
CA ALA A 176 -34.19 3.89 -1.08
C ALA A 176 -35.48 4.07 -1.92
N TYR A 177 -35.58 5.11 -2.74
CA TYR A 177 -36.71 5.28 -3.66
C TYR A 177 -36.76 4.21 -4.76
N ILE A 178 -35.59 3.72 -5.22
CA ILE A 178 -35.55 2.51 -6.07
C ILE A 178 -36.19 1.32 -5.33
N GLY A 179 -35.85 1.11 -4.05
CA GLY A 179 -36.42 0.04 -3.23
C GLY A 179 -37.94 0.17 -3.00
N LEU A 180 -38.46 1.39 -3.05
CA LEU A 180 -39.93 1.68 -2.97
C LEU A 180 -40.62 1.60 -4.32
N ASP A 181 -39.97 1.17 -5.39
CA ASP A 181 -40.51 1.14 -6.76
C ASP A 181 -40.92 2.56 -7.27
N GLN A 182 -40.11 3.57 -6.93
CA GLN A 182 -40.30 4.96 -7.33
C GLN A 182 -39.09 5.50 -8.13
N PRO A 183 -38.83 4.94 -9.31
CA PRO A 183 -37.62 5.24 -10.09
C PRO A 183 -37.55 6.71 -10.56
N GLU A 184 -38.69 7.34 -10.87
CA GLU A 184 -38.71 8.74 -11.30
C GLU A 184 -38.20 9.69 -10.19
N THR A 185 -38.60 9.44 -8.94
CA THR A 185 -38.11 10.20 -7.79
C THR A 185 -36.61 9.99 -7.57
N ALA A 186 -36.15 8.75 -7.70
CA ALA A 186 -34.72 8.42 -7.59
C ALA A 186 -33.87 9.11 -8.67
N LEU A 187 -34.36 9.13 -9.92
CA LEU A 187 -33.68 9.80 -11.03
C LEU A 187 -33.69 11.33 -10.88
N GLY A 188 -34.76 11.89 -10.30
CA GLY A 188 -34.80 13.30 -9.94
C GLY A 188 -33.70 13.69 -8.94
N LEU A 189 -33.52 12.88 -7.88
CA LEU A 189 -32.45 13.06 -6.91
C LEU A 189 -31.06 12.88 -7.52
N LEU A 190 -30.87 11.90 -8.40
CA LEU A 190 -29.62 11.72 -9.13
C LEU A 190 -29.27 12.99 -9.94
N HIS A 191 -30.26 13.54 -10.65
CA HIS A 191 -30.08 14.77 -11.42
C HIS A 191 -29.75 15.99 -10.53
N GLU A 192 -30.36 16.08 -9.35
CA GLU A 192 -30.01 17.11 -8.36
C GLU A 192 -28.54 16.96 -7.91
N LEU A 193 -28.08 15.74 -7.62
CA LEU A 193 -26.68 15.46 -7.27
C LEU A 193 -25.73 15.84 -8.40
N GLU A 194 -26.08 15.56 -9.65
CA GLU A 194 -25.28 15.98 -10.83
C GLU A 194 -25.18 17.51 -10.94
N GLY A 195 -26.24 18.25 -10.59
CA GLY A 195 -26.24 19.70 -10.59
C GLY A 195 -25.24 20.34 -9.61
N PHE A 196 -24.92 19.64 -8.52
CA PHE A 196 -23.90 20.09 -7.55
C PHE A 196 -22.46 19.89 -8.03
N ILE A 197 -22.22 18.96 -8.96
CA ILE A 197 -20.88 18.65 -9.47
C ILE A 197 -20.25 19.81 -10.26
N ALA A 198 -21.05 20.66 -10.87
CA ALA A 198 -20.58 21.74 -11.76
C ALA A 198 -19.58 22.72 -11.11
N VAL A 199 -19.30 22.61 -9.81
CA VAL A 199 -18.45 23.51 -9.01
C VAL A 199 -17.39 22.75 -8.18
N SER A 200 -17.36 21.41 -8.18
CA SER A 200 -16.61 20.63 -7.18
C SER A 200 -15.72 19.52 -7.73
N ASP A 201 -15.01 18.89 -6.83
CA ASP A 201 -13.97 17.89 -6.89
C ASP A 201 -14.27 16.69 -7.81
N THR A 202 -13.28 16.30 -8.61
CA THR A 202 -13.31 15.14 -9.52
C THR A 202 -13.67 13.82 -8.81
N ALA A 203 -13.32 13.65 -7.53
CA ALA A 203 -13.64 12.46 -6.76
C ALA A 203 -15.16 12.34 -6.49
N GLN A 204 -15.80 13.42 -6.08
CA GLN A 204 -17.26 13.46 -5.86
C GLN A 204 -18.03 13.18 -7.15
N GLU A 205 -17.59 13.77 -8.25
CA GLU A 205 -18.18 13.53 -9.57
C GLU A 205 -18.13 12.06 -9.95
N THR A 206 -17.00 11.37 -9.74
CA THR A 206 -16.85 9.96 -10.10
C THR A 206 -17.77 9.05 -9.30
N VAL A 207 -18.01 9.35 -8.02
CA VAL A 207 -18.93 8.56 -7.18
C VAL A 207 -20.39 8.78 -7.60
N ILE A 208 -20.79 9.99 -7.99
CA ILE A 208 -22.14 10.25 -8.52
C ILE A 208 -22.36 9.54 -9.85
N LEU A 209 -21.33 9.53 -10.72
CA LEU A 209 -21.39 8.79 -11.98
C LEU A 209 -21.50 7.27 -11.73
N LEU A 210 -20.79 6.72 -10.73
CA LEU A 210 -20.94 5.32 -10.32
C LEU A 210 -22.37 5.05 -9.85
N LEU A 211 -22.92 5.91 -8.98
CA LEU A 211 -24.29 5.81 -8.51
C LEU A 211 -25.29 5.78 -9.67
N GLY A 212 -25.15 6.67 -10.64
CA GLY A 212 -25.98 6.67 -11.86
C GLY A 212 -25.86 5.35 -12.63
N GLY A 213 -24.64 4.86 -12.81
CA GLY A 213 -24.38 3.55 -13.44
C GLY A 213 -25.10 2.41 -12.73
N TYR A 214 -25.06 2.35 -11.41
CA TYR A 214 -25.74 1.32 -10.61
C TYR A 214 -27.26 1.44 -10.67
N ILE A 215 -27.82 2.65 -10.60
CA ILE A 215 -29.27 2.87 -10.68
C ILE A 215 -29.78 2.43 -12.06
N PHE A 216 -29.14 2.86 -13.15
CA PHE A 216 -29.57 2.47 -14.49
C PHE A 216 -29.34 0.99 -14.78
N GLU A 217 -28.28 0.38 -14.22
CA GLU A 217 -28.09 -1.07 -14.29
C GLU A 217 -29.21 -1.83 -13.58
N TYR A 218 -29.61 -1.40 -12.37
CA TYR A 218 -30.72 -2.00 -11.64
C TYR A 218 -32.06 -1.85 -12.38
N LEU A 219 -32.27 -0.73 -13.05
CA LEU A 219 -33.45 -0.44 -13.89
C LEU A 219 -33.38 -1.11 -15.26
N GLU A 220 -32.38 -1.97 -15.52
CA GLU A 220 -32.16 -2.67 -16.79
C GLU A 220 -31.99 -1.74 -18.01
N ASN A 221 -31.65 -0.47 -17.78
CA ASN A 221 -31.31 0.50 -18.83
C ASN A 221 -29.83 0.42 -19.20
N LYS A 222 -29.50 -0.53 -20.05
CA LYS A 222 -28.13 -0.83 -20.47
C LYS A 222 -27.39 0.37 -21.10
N GLU A 223 -28.08 1.16 -21.91
CA GLU A 223 -27.49 2.28 -22.64
C GLU A 223 -27.00 3.35 -21.66
N GLU A 224 -27.85 3.78 -20.76
CA GLU A 224 -27.52 4.77 -19.74
C GLU A 224 -26.49 4.23 -18.74
N ALA A 225 -26.63 3.02 -18.24
CA ALA A 225 -25.66 2.39 -17.35
C ALA A 225 -24.25 2.40 -17.98
N THR A 226 -24.14 1.98 -19.25
CA THR A 226 -22.89 2.00 -20.01
C THR A 226 -22.33 3.41 -20.15
N ARG A 227 -23.18 4.40 -20.45
CA ARG A 227 -22.78 5.81 -20.56
C ARG A 227 -22.14 6.33 -19.26
N TYR A 228 -22.78 6.06 -18.13
CA TYR A 228 -22.32 6.48 -16.82
C TYR A 228 -20.98 5.82 -16.44
N PHE A 229 -20.86 4.50 -16.55
CA PHE A 229 -19.61 3.81 -16.25
C PHE A 229 -18.43 4.25 -17.14
N ARG A 230 -18.67 4.56 -18.42
CA ARG A 230 -17.65 5.12 -19.31
C ARG A 230 -17.16 6.50 -18.86
N GLN A 231 -18.06 7.34 -18.36
CA GLN A 231 -17.68 8.67 -17.86
C GLN A 231 -16.80 8.59 -16.61
N VAL A 232 -17.07 7.66 -15.70
CA VAL A 232 -16.22 7.40 -14.53
C VAL A 232 -14.78 7.17 -14.95
N LEU A 233 -14.59 6.31 -15.94
CA LEU A 233 -13.27 5.88 -16.38
C LEU A 233 -12.47 6.96 -17.11
N ALA A 234 -13.18 7.92 -17.73
CA ALA A 234 -12.53 9.08 -18.33
C ALA A 234 -11.97 10.06 -17.28
N LYS A 235 -12.41 9.95 -16.03
CA LYS A 235 -12.15 10.95 -14.96
C LYS A 235 -11.34 10.41 -13.79
N SER A 236 -11.43 9.12 -13.47
CA SER A 236 -10.76 8.52 -12.32
C SER A 236 -9.56 7.67 -12.70
N GLN A 237 -8.49 7.79 -11.90
CA GLN A 237 -7.35 6.85 -11.89
C GLN A 237 -7.30 6.05 -10.58
N ASP A 238 -8.26 6.23 -9.69
CA ASP A 238 -8.35 5.45 -8.47
C ASP A 238 -8.64 3.99 -8.78
N GLU A 239 -7.91 3.10 -8.13
CA GLU A 239 -7.95 1.66 -8.38
C GLU A 239 -9.33 1.05 -8.13
N TYR A 240 -9.94 1.37 -6.98
CA TYR A 240 -11.23 0.78 -6.59
C TYR A 240 -12.37 1.34 -7.42
N ILE A 241 -12.36 2.63 -7.70
CA ILE A 241 -13.32 3.30 -8.59
C ILE A 241 -13.24 2.72 -10.01
N THR A 242 -12.03 2.53 -10.52
CA THR A 242 -11.80 1.92 -11.84
C THR A 242 -12.25 0.45 -11.90
N LEU A 243 -12.02 -0.32 -10.83
CA LEU A 243 -12.51 -1.69 -10.72
C LEU A 243 -14.04 -1.74 -10.71
N SER A 244 -14.70 -0.88 -9.95
CA SER A 244 -16.15 -0.80 -9.85
C SER A 244 -16.81 -0.45 -11.19
N ALA A 245 -16.33 0.58 -11.86
CA ALA A 245 -16.84 1.00 -13.17
C ALA A 245 -16.57 -0.04 -14.27
N GLY A 246 -15.39 -0.64 -14.27
CA GLY A 246 -15.02 -1.69 -15.20
C GLY A 246 -15.89 -2.95 -15.02
N ALA A 247 -16.20 -3.34 -13.79
CA ALA A 247 -17.11 -4.43 -13.49
C ALA A 247 -18.54 -4.13 -13.98
N GLY A 248 -19.00 -2.89 -13.83
CA GLY A 248 -20.26 -2.42 -14.39
C GLY A 248 -20.30 -2.58 -15.91
N LEU A 249 -19.31 -2.04 -16.64
CA LEU A 249 -19.22 -2.19 -18.10
C LEU A 249 -19.18 -3.66 -18.54
N TRP A 250 -18.47 -4.49 -17.80
CA TRP A 250 -18.43 -5.93 -18.12
C TRP A 250 -19.81 -6.57 -18.05
N ARG A 251 -20.58 -6.28 -16.99
CA ARG A 251 -21.97 -6.78 -16.86
C ARG A 251 -22.89 -6.25 -17.97
N GLN A 252 -22.61 -5.06 -18.49
CA GLN A 252 -23.32 -4.52 -19.65
C GLN A 252 -22.87 -5.14 -20.99
N GLY A 253 -21.89 -6.06 -20.99
CA GLY A 253 -21.37 -6.72 -22.20
C GLY A 253 -20.30 -5.90 -22.95
N GLU A 254 -19.80 -4.83 -22.36
CA GLU A 254 -18.75 -3.97 -22.92
C GLU A 254 -17.33 -4.47 -22.52
N SER A 255 -17.11 -5.79 -22.64
CA SER A 255 -15.93 -6.47 -22.15
C SER A 255 -14.61 -5.90 -22.68
N LEU A 256 -14.52 -5.56 -23.96
CA LEU A 256 -13.30 -4.98 -24.56
C LEU A 256 -12.95 -3.62 -23.98
N GLN A 257 -13.94 -2.81 -23.63
CA GLN A 257 -13.69 -1.49 -23.02
C GLN A 257 -13.24 -1.65 -21.56
N ALA A 258 -13.90 -2.53 -20.79
CA ALA A 258 -13.47 -2.87 -19.43
C ALA A 258 -12.03 -3.37 -19.42
N GLU A 259 -11.67 -4.28 -20.34
CA GLU A 259 -10.31 -4.80 -20.48
C GLU A 259 -9.28 -3.71 -20.77
N ASN A 260 -9.54 -2.86 -21.77
CA ASN A 260 -8.62 -1.78 -22.12
C ASN A 260 -8.40 -0.81 -20.97
N LEU A 261 -9.42 -0.57 -20.17
CA LEU A 261 -9.37 0.35 -19.04
C LEU A 261 -8.58 -0.21 -17.88
N TRP A 262 -8.78 -1.48 -17.55
CA TRP A 262 -7.98 -2.15 -16.53
C TRP A 262 -6.51 -2.26 -16.96
N LEU A 263 -6.24 -2.47 -18.26
CA LEU A 263 -4.88 -2.47 -18.80
C LEU A 263 -4.21 -1.11 -18.73
N THR A 264 -4.95 -0.02 -18.89
CA THR A 264 -4.39 1.34 -18.90
C THR A 264 -4.39 1.99 -17.53
N GLY A 265 -5.45 1.81 -16.74
CA GLY A 265 -5.61 2.43 -15.41
C GLY A 265 -4.85 1.72 -14.29
N LEU A 266 -4.65 0.41 -14.43
CA LEU A 266 -3.91 -0.42 -13.44
C LEU A 266 -2.50 -0.78 -13.92
N ALA A 267 -1.98 -0.05 -14.91
CA ALA A 267 -0.75 -0.38 -15.67
C ALA A 267 0.55 -0.46 -14.86
N ALA A 268 0.53 -0.15 -13.57
CA ALA A 268 1.70 -0.30 -12.71
C ALA A 268 2.00 -1.77 -12.35
N ASP A 269 0.98 -2.66 -12.41
CA ASP A 269 1.10 -4.08 -12.05
C ASP A 269 0.41 -4.95 -13.10
N ALA A 270 0.91 -6.16 -13.38
CA ALA A 270 0.29 -7.10 -14.30
C ALA A 270 -1.05 -7.71 -13.78
N ALA A 271 -1.55 -7.25 -12.64
CA ALA A 271 -2.85 -7.61 -12.07
C ALA A 271 -4.05 -7.42 -13.02
N PRO A 272 -4.08 -6.45 -13.96
CA PRO A 272 -5.17 -6.31 -14.91
C PRO A 272 -5.42 -7.53 -15.78
N LEU A 273 -4.36 -8.20 -16.23
CA LEU A 273 -4.48 -9.36 -17.14
C LEU A 273 -5.13 -10.56 -16.45
N THR A 274 -4.81 -10.79 -15.17
CA THR A 274 -5.43 -11.87 -14.39
C THR A 274 -6.89 -11.57 -14.08
N LEU A 275 -7.22 -10.31 -13.80
CA LEU A 275 -8.59 -9.84 -13.62
C LEU A 275 -9.42 -10.09 -14.88
N ILE A 276 -8.92 -9.67 -16.04
CA ILE A 276 -9.60 -9.82 -17.33
C ILE A 276 -9.91 -11.30 -17.62
N ALA A 277 -8.95 -12.19 -17.39
CA ALA A 277 -9.15 -13.58 -17.70
C ALA A 277 -10.11 -14.26 -16.70
N LYS A 278 -10.04 -13.94 -15.42
CA LYS A 278 -11.02 -14.43 -14.44
C LYS A 278 -12.42 -13.96 -14.81
N MET A 279 -12.59 -12.70 -15.19
CA MET A 279 -13.90 -12.20 -15.64
C MET A 279 -14.39 -12.84 -16.93
N ARG A 280 -13.51 -13.13 -17.89
CA ARG A 280 -13.89 -13.91 -19.10
C ARG A 280 -14.42 -15.31 -18.76
N ASN A 281 -13.90 -15.94 -17.71
CA ASN A 281 -14.36 -17.26 -17.27
C ASN A 281 -15.64 -17.21 -16.45
N HIS A 282 -15.87 -16.12 -15.72
CA HIS A 282 -17.08 -15.94 -14.92
C HIS A 282 -18.27 -15.39 -15.70
N THR A 283 -18.19 -15.24 -17.03
CA THR A 283 -19.28 -14.72 -17.87
C THR A 283 -20.59 -15.52 -17.75
N SER A 284 -20.54 -16.76 -17.29
CA SER A 284 -21.76 -17.54 -17.00
C SER A 284 -22.46 -17.19 -15.69
N THR A 285 -21.75 -16.54 -14.74
CA THR A 285 -22.28 -16.23 -13.40
C THR A 285 -22.54 -14.73 -13.18
N VAL A 286 -21.97 -13.84 -14.02
CA VAL A 286 -22.03 -12.37 -13.86
C VAL A 286 -23.22 -11.74 -14.64
N SER A 287 -24.10 -12.52 -15.23
CA SER A 287 -25.17 -12.02 -16.13
C SER A 287 -26.38 -11.40 -15.41
N HIS A 288 -26.38 -11.28 -14.09
CA HIS A 288 -27.49 -10.66 -13.37
C HIS A 288 -27.07 -9.31 -12.80
N ALA A 289 -27.93 -8.31 -12.94
CA ALA A 289 -27.78 -7.03 -12.26
C ALA A 289 -27.63 -7.27 -10.74
N PRO A 290 -26.76 -6.54 -10.05
CA PRO A 290 -26.59 -6.68 -8.61
C PRO A 290 -27.91 -6.34 -7.89
N THR A 291 -28.21 -7.03 -6.81
CA THR A 291 -29.35 -6.72 -5.94
C THR A 291 -29.16 -5.37 -5.25
N LEU A 292 -30.25 -4.73 -4.85
CA LEU A 292 -30.22 -3.37 -4.30
C LEU A 292 -29.36 -3.26 -3.03
N ASP A 293 -29.36 -4.28 -2.18
CA ASP A 293 -28.49 -4.37 -1.01
C ASP A 293 -27.00 -4.36 -1.39
N LYS A 294 -26.62 -5.10 -2.44
CA LYS A 294 -25.24 -5.09 -2.97
C LYS A 294 -24.85 -3.73 -3.55
N ILE A 295 -25.77 -3.06 -4.24
CA ILE A 295 -25.56 -1.70 -4.75
C ILE A 295 -25.35 -0.71 -3.60
N ILE A 296 -26.18 -0.77 -2.55
CA ILE A 296 -26.06 0.11 -1.39
C ILE A 296 -24.73 -0.14 -0.67
N ALA A 297 -24.33 -1.41 -0.47
CA ALA A 297 -23.05 -1.75 0.13
C ALA A 297 -21.87 -1.20 -0.69
N GLN A 298 -21.92 -1.37 -2.02
CA GLN A 298 -20.89 -0.83 -2.92
C GLN A 298 -20.84 0.69 -2.87
N PHE A 299 -21.98 1.37 -2.93
CA PHE A 299 -22.06 2.83 -2.86
C PHE A 299 -21.51 3.39 -1.52
N LEU A 300 -21.83 2.75 -0.39
CA LEU A 300 -21.25 3.10 0.91
C LEU A 300 -19.72 2.99 0.90
N PHE A 301 -19.19 1.95 0.28
CA PHE A 301 -17.75 1.76 0.13
C PHE A 301 -17.15 2.80 -0.82
N ASP A 302 -17.77 3.06 -1.97
CA ASP A 302 -17.28 4.05 -2.95
C ASP A 302 -17.24 5.48 -2.37
N THR A 303 -18.24 5.86 -1.54
CA THR A 303 -18.24 7.16 -0.86
C THR A 303 -17.16 7.31 0.20
N SER A 304 -16.54 6.21 0.63
CA SER A 304 -15.46 6.25 1.63
C SER A 304 -14.15 6.84 1.11
N TRP A 305 -13.98 6.91 -0.22
CA TRP A 305 -12.75 7.42 -0.88
C TRP A 305 -12.80 8.91 -1.23
N LEU A 306 -13.88 9.61 -0.88
CA LEU A 306 -14.15 10.99 -1.29
C LEU A 306 -13.28 12.05 -0.62
N SER A 307 -12.43 11.71 0.33
CA SER A 307 -11.69 12.72 1.09
C SER A 307 -10.25 12.32 1.38
N GLU A 308 -9.34 13.29 1.18
CA GLU A 308 -7.92 13.13 1.44
C GLU A 308 -7.50 13.48 2.88
N ASP A 309 -8.36 14.14 3.67
CA ASP A 309 -7.99 14.55 5.01
C ASP A 309 -8.02 13.40 6.05
N SER A 310 -7.31 13.59 7.15
CA SER A 310 -7.14 12.54 8.18
C SER A 310 -8.43 12.15 8.90
N TYR A 311 -9.42 13.03 8.96
CA TYR A 311 -10.72 12.76 9.59
C TYR A 311 -11.54 11.81 8.72
N HIS A 312 -11.58 12.08 7.42
CA HIS A 312 -12.32 11.26 6.46
C HIS A 312 -11.65 9.92 6.17
N LYS A 313 -10.31 9.84 6.22
CA LYS A 313 -9.60 8.52 6.16
C LYS A 313 -10.07 7.55 7.24
N ASN A 314 -10.42 8.06 8.39
CA ASN A 314 -10.97 7.25 9.47
C ASN A 314 -12.39 6.75 9.17
N LEU A 315 -13.18 7.48 8.40
CA LEU A 315 -14.51 7.06 7.95
C LEU A 315 -14.46 5.98 6.87
N THR A 316 -13.40 5.94 6.05
CA THR A 316 -13.18 4.88 5.06
C THR A 316 -13.27 3.49 5.70
N ILE A 317 -12.63 3.32 6.84
CA ILE A 317 -12.61 2.05 7.57
C ILE A 317 -13.99 1.72 8.15
N ALA A 318 -14.63 2.71 8.75
CA ALA A 318 -15.95 2.56 9.34
C ALA A 318 -17.00 2.17 8.28
N ARG A 319 -17.01 2.86 7.13
CA ARG A 319 -17.92 2.56 6.01
C ARG A 319 -17.59 1.24 5.31
N ALA A 320 -16.31 0.84 5.23
CA ALA A 320 -15.95 -0.49 4.76
C ALA A 320 -16.54 -1.58 5.66
N HIS A 321 -16.47 -1.41 7.00
CA HIS A 321 -17.13 -2.32 7.94
C HIS A 321 -18.65 -2.31 7.79
N LEU A 322 -19.26 -1.14 7.59
CA LEU A 322 -20.69 -1.03 7.34
C LEU A 322 -21.08 -1.73 6.04
N ALA A 323 -20.34 -1.53 4.96
CA ALA A 323 -20.58 -2.13 3.66
C ALA A 323 -20.53 -3.67 3.73
N ILE A 324 -19.50 -4.26 4.37
CA ILE A 324 -19.42 -5.72 4.53
C ILE A 324 -20.49 -6.29 5.47
N SER A 325 -21.05 -5.49 6.37
CA SER A 325 -22.17 -5.94 7.19
C SER A 325 -23.48 -6.09 6.38
N ILE A 326 -23.59 -5.38 5.26
CA ILE A 326 -24.72 -5.48 4.32
C ILE A 326 -24.43 -6.56 3.26
N ASN A 327 -23.25 -6.50 2.64
CA ASN A 327 -22.80 -7.45 1.63
C ASN A 327 -21.45 -8.05 2.06
N HIS A 328 -21.50 -9.24 2.62
CA HIS A 328 -20.31 -9.95 3.11
C HIS A 328 -19.34 -10.35 1.98
N ASP A 329 -19.81 -10.44 0.75
CA ASP A 329 -19.00 -10.82 -0.42
C ASP A 329 -18.35 -9.62 -1.09
N LEU A 330 -18.28 -8.46 -0.43
CA LEU A 330 -17.66 -7.25 -0.99
C LEU A 330 -16.13 -7.30 -0.87
N ASP A 331 -15.48 -8.04 -1.78
CA ASP A 331 -14.04 -8.29 -1.80
C ASP A 331 -13.19 -7.01 -1.73
N ALA A 332 -13.63 -5.93 -2.40
CA ALA A 332 -12.94 -4.65 -2.40
C ALA A 332 -12.85 -4.03 -0.99
N ALA A 333 -13.93 -4.10 -0.22
CA ALA A 333 -13.94 -3.60 1.16
C ALA A 333 -13.08 -4.48 2.08
N HIS A 334 -13.14 -5.81 1.92
CA HIS A 334 -12.24 -6.73 2.63
C HIS A 334 -10.77 -6.45 2.31
N MET A 335 -10.43 -6.20 1.05
CA MET A 335 -9.08 -5.86 0.63
C MET A 335 -8.60 -4.54 1.25
N ALA A 336 -9.44 -3.52 1.27
CA ALA A 336 -9.13 -2.23 1.89
C ALA A 336 -8.88 -2.36 3.39
N LEU A 337 -9.76 -3.10 4.09
CA LEU A 337 -9.60 -3.38 5.52
C LEU A 337 -8.35 -4.20 5.81
N ALA A 338 -8.04 -5.22 5.02
CA ALA A 338 -6.83 -6.01 5.17
C ALA A 338 -5.57 -5.14 5.06
N LYS A 339 -5.47 -4.30 4.03
CA LYS A 339 -4.36 -3.35 3.86
C LYS A 339 -4.25 -2.39 5.04
N TRP A 340 -5.37 -1.87 5.51
CA TRP A 340 -5.37 -0.97 6.65
C TRP A 340 -4.89 -1.64 7.92
N TYR A 341 -5.38 -2.86 8.23
CA TYR A 341 -4.96 -3.62 9.41
C TYR A 341 -3.49 -4.05 9.34
N LEU A 342 -2.95 -4.34 8.14
CA LEU A 342 -1.51 -4.57 7.95
C LEU A 342 -0.70 -3.32 8.33
N ASN A 343 -1.11 -2.15 7.83
CA ASN A 343 -0.43 -0.89 8.16
C ASN A 343 -0.51 -0.54 9.66
N ALA A 344 -1.60 -0.93 10.32
CA ALA A 344 -1.78 -0.79 11.76
C ALA A 344 -1.10 -1.91 12.59
N ASN A 345 -0.35 -2.82 11.94
CA ASN A 345 0.28 -3.99 12.55
C ASN A 345 -0.72 -4.92 13.29
N ASN A 346 -1.98 -4.93 12.86
CA ASN A 346 -3.02 -5.82 13.38
C ASN A 346 -3.17 -7.06 12.47
N ILE A 347 -2.24 -7.97 12.63
CA ILE A 347 -2.07 -9.15 11.78
C ILE A 347 -3.32 -10.03 11.76
N SER A 348 -3.91 -10.32 12.93
CA SER A 348 -5.05 -11.23 13.04
C SER A 348 -6.28 -10.72 12.27
N ARG A 349 -6.57 -9.41 12.33
CA ARG A 349 -7.68 -8.83 11.57
C ARG A 349 -7.38 -8.77 10.08
N ALA A 350 -6.14 -8.48 9.71
CA ALA A 350 -5.71 -8.53 8.31
C ALA A 350 -5.93 -9.92 7.70
N GLU A 351 -5.50 -10.98 8.41
CA GLU A 351 -5.74 -12.37 7.99
C GLU A 351 -7.23 -12.68 7.85
N THR A 352 -8.06 -12.24 8.80
CA THR A 352 -9.50 -12.45 8.75
C THR A 352 -10.09 -11.88 7.46
N HIS A 353 -9.77 -10.62 7.14
CA HIS A 353 -10.29 -9.99 5.93
C HIS A 353 -9.71 -10.59 4.64
N LEU A 354 -8.42 -10.93 4.60
CA LEU A 354 -7.83 -11.63 3.45
C LEU A 354 -8.50 -12.98 3.19
N ASN A 355 -8.82 -13.73 4.25
CA ASN A 355 -9.48 -15.03 4.12
C ASN A 355 -10.95 -14.92 3.72
N SER A 356 -11.59 -13.77 3.89
CA SER A 356 -12.96 -13.52 3.44
C SER A 356 -13.07 -13.21 1.94
N ILE A 357 -11.94 -12.88 1.26
CA ILE A 357 -11.93 -12.65 -0.18
C ILE A 357 -12.01 -14.00 -0.91
N ASN A 358 -12.94 -14.13 -1.85
CA ASN A 358 -13.12 -15.36 -2.61
C ASN A 358 -11.87 -15.71 -3.43
N GLU A 359 -11.52 -17.00 -3.49
CA GLU A 359 -10.37 -17.50 -4.26
C GLU A 359 -10.50 -17.29 -5.76
N ASP A 360 -11.72 -17.30 -6.25
CA ASP A 360 -12.04 -17.09 -7.66
C ASP A 360 -12.32 -15.62 -8.00
N ALA A 361 -12.29 -14.73 -7.00
CA ALA A 361 -12.59 -13.32 -7.21
C ALA A 361 -11.52 -12.60 -8.03
N PRO A 362 -11.86 -11.49 -8.69
CA PRO A 362 -10.89 -10.63 -9.38
C PRO A 362 -9.70 -10.19 -8.53
N LEU A 363 -9.88 -10.08 -7.22
CA LEU A 363 -8.84 -9.68 -6.27
C LEU A 363 -8.04 -10.85 -5.67
N ALA A 364 -8.28 -12.09 -6.08
CA ALA A 364 -7.63 -13.29 -5.53
C ALA A 364 -6.11 -13.24 -5.62
N LEU A 365 -5.55 -12.81 -6.74
CA LEU A 365 -4.09 -12.63 -6.87
C LEU A 365 -3.55 -11.62 -5.84
N ARG A 366 -4.22 -10.49 -5.66
CA ARG A 366 -3.80 -9.50 -4.67
C ARG A 366 -3.92 -10.02 -3.26
N ARG A 367 -4.97 -10.77 -2.96
CA ARG A 367 -5.09 -11.51 -1.71
C ARG A 367 -3.86 -12.36 -1.46
N ARG A 368 -3.44 -13.16 -2.46
CA ARG A 368 -2.27 -14.05 -2.37
C ARG A 368 -0.98 -13.26 -2.14
N LEU A 369 -0.76 -12.19 -2.88
CA LEU A 369 0.40 -11.31 -2.71
C LEU A 369 0.46 -10.68 -1.32
N LEU A 370 -0.67 -10.23 -0.78
CA LEU A 370 -0.74 -9.69 0.58
C LEU A 370 -0.55 -10.78 1.64
N GLN A 371 -1.04 -12.00 1.44
CA GLN A 371 -0.78 -13.13 2.33
C GLN A 371 0.72 -13.46 2.38
N LEU A 372 1.43 -13.40 1.25
CA LEU A 372 2.89 -13.56 1.22
C LEU A 372 3.60 -12.44 1.99
N ALA A 373 3.22 -11.18 1.76
CA ALA A 373 3.78 -10.04 2.49
C ALA A 373 3.53 -10.15 4.00
N LEU A 374 2.34 -10.58 4.39
CA LEU A 374 1.97 -10.83 5.77
C LEU A 374 2.84 -11.94 6.40
N ALA A 375 3.03 -13.05 5.69
CA ALA A 375 3.87 -14.15 6.17
C ALA A 375 5.33 -13.70 6.39
N GLU A 376 5.83 -12.77 5.58
CA GLU A 376 7.14 -12.16 5.76
C GLU A 376 7.19 -11.31 7.06
N GLU A 377 6.18 -10.46 7.29
CA GLU A 377 6.10 -9.60 8.47
C GLU A 377 6.06 -10.39 9.78
N ILE A 378 5.35 -11.53 9.79
CA ILE A 378 5.24 -12.39 10.99
C ILE A 378 6.35 -13.43 11.11
N GLY A 379 7.38 -13.37 10.24
CA GLY A 379 8.53 -14.29 10.28
C GLY A 379 8.24 -15.71 9.79
N LYS A 380 7.13 -15.96 9.08
CA LYS A 380 6.76 -17.25 8.46
C LYS A 380 7.22 -17.37 7.01
N THR A 381 8.20 -16.58 6.61
CA THR A 381 8.71 -16.51 5.23
C THR A 381 9.05 -17.88 4.65
N ALA A 382 9.78 -18.71 5.42
CA ALA A 382 10.22 -20.03 4.93
C ALA A 382 9.04 -20.99 4.65
N GLU A 383 8.03 -20.99 5.51
CA GLU A 383 6.82 -21.79 5.35
C GLU A 383 6.00 -21.33 4.13
N ALA A 384 5.77 -20.01 4.04
CA ALA A 384 5.03 -19.41 2.93
C ALA A 384 5.69 -19.70 1.58
N LEU A 385 7.02 -19.58 1.49
CA LEU A 385 7.79 -19.86 0.28
C LEU A 385 7.84 -21.34 -0.07
N ALA A 386 7.85 -22.24 0.93
CA ALA A 386 7.76 -23.67 0.67
C ALA A 386 6.38 -24.06 0.10
N ASN A 387 5.31 -23.47 0.63
CA ASN A 387 3.95 -23.66 0.13
C ASN A 387 3.80 -23.10 -1.29
N LEU A 388 4.26 -21.87 -1.51
CA LEU A 388 4.26 -21.23 -2.83
C LEU A 388 5.02 -22.05 -3.87
N ASN A 389 6.23 -22.54 -3.52
CA ASN A 389 7.01 -23.34 -4.44
C ASN A 389 6.30 -24.64 -4.84
N ARG A 390 5.64 -25.31 -3.89
CA ARG A 390 4.85 -26.53 -4.14
C ARG A 390 3.70 -26.25 -5.10
N GLU A 391 3.00 -25.15 -4.91
CA GLU A 391 1.92 -24.71 -5.77
C GLU A 391 2.40 -24.38 -7.19
N LEU A 392 3.45 -23.57 -7.31
CA LEU A 392 4.01 -23.17 -8.61
C LEU A 392 4.59 -24.33 -9.42
N THR A 393 5.02 -25.41 -8.75
CA THR A 393 5.57 -26.62 -9.40
C THR A 393 4.54 -27.71 -9.62
N SER A 394 3.29 -27.57 -9.13
CA SER A 394 2.23 -28.51 -9.44
C SER A 394 1.87 -28.42 -10.92
N ASN A 395 1.97 -29.57 -11.63
CA ASN A 395 1.57 -29.69 -13.04
C ASN A 395 0.05 -29.80 -13.13
N GLU A 396 -0.65 -28.68 -13.31
CA GLU A 396 -1.98 -28.68 -13.88
C GLU A 396 -1.86 -28.48 -15.39
N ASP A 397 -2.24 -29.50 -16.18
CA ASP A 397 -2.35 -29.40 -17.64
C ASP A 397 -3.46 -28.38 -17.97
N VAL A 398 -3.05 -27.14 -18.23
CA VAL A 398 -3.97 -26.08 -18.65
C VAL A 398 -4.02 -26.06 -20.17
N SER A 399 -5.21 -26.29 -20.75
CA SER A 399 -5.45 -26.21 -22.19
C SER A 399 -5.08 -24.84 -22.78
N ALA A 400 -4.77 -24.79 -24.10
CA ALA A 400 -4.12 -23.65 -24.78
C ALA A 400 -4.98 -22.37 -24.95
N ASP A 401 -5.96 -22.12 -24.10
CA ASP A 401 -6.90 -21.00 -24.19
C ASP A 401 -6.38 -19.72 -23.50
N ALA A 402 -7.09 -18.61 -23.69
CA ALA A 402 -6.82 -17.32 -23.05
C ALA A 402 -6.69 -17.41 -21.51
N LEU A 403 -7.42 -18.37 -20.91
CA LEU A 403 -7.31 -18.74 -19.49
C LEU A 403 -5.91 -19.22 -19.13
N ALA A 404 -5.30 -20.07 -19.97
CA ALA A 404 -3.95 -20.59 -19.77
C ALA A 404 -2.91 -19.46 -19.72
N THR A 405 -3.08 -18.44 -20.58
CA THR A 405 -2.18 -17.28 -20.60
C THR A 405 -2.28 -16.47 -19.31
N SER A 406 -3.48 -16.27 -18.79
CA SER A 406 -3.69 -15.54 -17.55
C SER A 406 -3.16 -16.29 -16.33
N MET A 407 -3.42 -17.59 -16.24
CA MET A 407 -2.87 -18.43 -15.16
C MET A 407 -1.34 -18.44 -15.19
N LYS A 408 -0.73 -18.42 -16.38
CA LYS A 408 0.73 -18.26 -16.51
C LYS A 408 1.21 -16.93 -15.95
N ILE A 409 0.54 -15.81 -16.30
CA ILE A 409 0.91 -14.50 -15.78
C ILE A 409 0.75 -14.44 -14.25
N GLU A 410 -0.33 -15.00 -13.71
CA GLU A 410 -0.54 -15.10 -12.26
C GLU A 410 0.59 -15.91 -11.59
N LYS A 411 0.92 -17.09 -12.14
CA LYS A 411 2.08 -17.88 -11.70
C LYS A 411 3.38 -17.06 -11.77
N GLY A 412 3.57 -16.30 -12.83
CA GLY A 412 4.73 -15.42 -13.01
C GLY A 412 4.82 -14.33 -11.92
N LEU A 413 3.72 -13.69 -11.59
CA LEU A 413 3.66 -12.65 -10.55
C LEU A 413 3.90 -13.23 -9.15
N LEU A 414 3.30 -14.38 -8.84
CA LEU A 414 3.54 -15.08 -7.57
C LEU A 414 4.99 -15.55 -7.47
N ALA A 415 5.56 -16.05 -8.57
CA ALA A 415 6.96 -16.41 -8.62
C ALA A 415 7.86 -15.18 -8.40
N GLN A 416 7.61 -14.06 -9.06
CA GLN A 416 8.35 -12.82 -8.79
C GLN A 416 8.27 -12.42 -7.31
N ALA A 417 7.10 -12.45 -6.70
CA ALA A 417 6.92 -12.12 -5.29
C ALA A 417 7.73 -13.05 -4.38
N GLY A 418 7.71 -14.36 -4.63
CA GLY A 418 8.52 -15.34 -3.91
C GLY A 418 10.02 -15.08 -4.06
N GLY A 419 10.48 -14.76 -5.27
CA GLY A 419 11.86 -14.35 -5.53
C GLY A 419 12.25 -13.09 -4.76
N ASP A 420 11.38 -12.08 -4.73
CA ASP A 420 11.60 -10.84 -3.98
C ASP A 420 11.67 -11.08 -2.46
N MET A 421 10.87 -11.99 -1.91
CA MET A 421 10.98 -12.42 -0.51
C MET A 421 12.33 -13.08 -0.20
N TRP A 422 12.80 -13.99 -1.07
CA TRP A 422 14.13 -14.59 -0.92
C TRP A 422 15.24 -13.54 -1.02
N ARG A 423 15.13 -12.60 -1.97
CA ARG A 423 16.11 -11.52 -2.13
C ARG A 423 16.16 -10.61 -0.88
N ARG A 424 15.00 -10.21 -0.32
CA ARG A 424 14.95 -9.45 0.93
C ARG A 424 15.53 -10.22 2.12
N SER A 425 15.44 -11.54 2.10
CA SER A 425 16.09 -12.41 3.09
C SER A 425 17.59 -12.65 2.81
N ASN A 426 18.18 -11.88 1.88
CA ASN A 426 19.59 -12.01 1.44
C ASN A 426 19.94 -13.41 0.92
N ALA A 427 19.02 -14.05 0.24
CA ALA A 427 19.15 -15.41 -0.28
C ALA A 427 18.98 -15.44 -1.82
N CYS A 428 19.79 -14.64 -2.53
CA CYS A 428 19.72 -14.46 -3.97
C CYS A 428 19.84 -15.78 -4.77
N ILE A 429 20.65 -16.72 -4.31
CA ILE A 429 20.74 -18.06 -4.93
C ILE A 429 19.36 -18.75 -4.98
N LYS A 430 18.53 -18.57 -3.94
CA LYS A 430 17.17 -19.12 -3.90
C LYS A 430 16.15 -18.26 -4.65
N ALA A 431 16.41 -16.98 -4.81
CA ALA A 431 15.54 -16.06 -5.53
C ALA A 431 15.58 -16.30 -7.05
N LEU A 432 16.77 -16.56 -7.62
CA LEU A 432 16.98 -16.69 -9.05
C LEU A 432 16.08 -17.75 -9.73
N PRO A 433 15.88 -18.97 -9.20
CA PRO A 433 14.93 -19.93 -9.78
C PRO A 433 13.49 -19.40 -9.84
N PHE A 434 13.04 -18.65 -8.85
CA PHE A 434 11.72 -18.02 -8.83
C PHE A 434 11.59 -16.93 -9.91
N TYR A 435 12.62 -16.11 -10.09
CA TYR A 435 12.62 -15.11 -11.15
C TYR A 435 12.68 -15.76 -12.54
N GLN A 436 13.42 -16.85 -12.71
CA GLN A 436 13.41 -17.60 -13.96
C GLN A 436 12.01 -18.17 -14.24
N LEU A 437 11.36 -18.74 -13.23
CA LEU A 437 9.98 -19.22 -13.37
C LEU A 437 9.00 -18.09 -13.74
N ALA A 438 9.23 -16.87 -13.24
CA ALA A 438 8.44 -15.71 -13.65
C ALA A 438 8.61 -15.39 -15.14
N LEU A 439 9.84 -15.40 -15.65
CA LEU A 439 10.12 -15.24 -17.09
C LEU A 439 9.50 -16.36 -17.94
N ASP A 440 9.62 -17.62 -17.51
CA ASP A 440 9.08 -18.79 -18.21
C ASP A 440 7.55 -18.75 -18.30
N ASN A 441 6.91 -18.04 -17.36
CA ASN A 441 5.49 -17.76 -17.37
C ASN A 441 5.11 -16.44 -18.09
N GLY A 442 6.03 -15.85 -18.83
CA GLY A 442 5.77 -14.71 -19.70
C GLY A 442 5.81 -13.34 -19.01
N LEU A 443 6.29 -13.24 -17.78
CA LEU A 443 6.44 -11.98 -17.08
C LEU A 443 7.76 -11.31 -17.49
N ASP A 444 7.71 -10.35 -18.44
CA ASP A 444 8.86 -9.54 -18.87
C ASP A 444 8.69 -8.10 -18.37
N SER A 445 9.09 -7.83 -17.13
CA SER A 445 8.94 -6.53 -16.49
C SER A 445 10.28 -5.95 -16.05
N TYR A 446 10.40 -4.61 -16.07
CA TYR A 446 11.61 -3.92 -15.60
C TYR A 446 11.93 -4.24 -14.13
N ARG A 447 10.90 -4.44 -13.30
CA ARG A 447 11.05 -4.80 -11.88
C ARG A 447 11.68 -6.19 -11.72
N LEU A 448 11.20 -7.16 -12.50
CA LEU A 448 11.74 -8.51 -12.50
C LEU A 448 13.22 -8.51 -12.91
N HIS A 449 13.54 -7.89 -14.04
CA HIS A 449 14.91 -7.80 -14.54
C HIS A 449 15.85 -7.06 -13.58
N ARG A 450 15.37 -5.99 -12.94
CA ARG A 450 16.13 -5.30 -11.88
C ARG A 450 16.45 -6.23 -10.72
N SER A 451 15.45 -6.95 -10.19
CA SER A 451 15.62 -7.90 -9.09
C SER A 451 16.59 -9.04 -9.46
N MET A 452 16.47 -9.55 -10.68
CA MET A 452 17.40 -10.54 -11.23
C MET A 452 18.83 -9.98 -11.31
N GLY A 453 18.98 -8.78 -11.85
CA GLY A 453 20.28 -8.13 -12.01
C GLY A 453 20.99 -7.94 -10.67
N ILE A 454 20.25 -7.49 -9.64
CA ILE A 454 20.75 -7.38 -8.27
C ILE A 454 21.19 -8.76 -7.75
N CYS A 455 20.39 -9.78 -7.95
CA CYS A 455 20.73 -11.13 -7.47
C CYS A 455 21.88 -11.77 -8.24
N PHE A 456 22.01 -11.56 -9.54
CA PHE A 456 23.15 -12.03 -10.32
C PHE A 456 24.45 -11.37 -9.86
N GLU A 457 24.44 -10.07 -9.60
CA GLU A 457 25.59 -9.34 -9.09
C GLU A 457 26.01 -9.90 -7.72
N GLN A 458 25.07 -10.07 -6.78
CA GLN A 458 25.36 -10.64 -5.46
C GLN A 458 25.88 -12.09 -5.50
N THR A 459 25.61 -12.81 -6.56
CA THR A 459 26.09 -14.18 -6.79
C THR A 459 27.30 -14.24 -7.71
N GLU A 460 27.96 -13.10 -7.94
CA GLU A 460 29.17 -12.96 -8.76
C GLU A 460 28.99 -13.38 -10.24
N ASN A 461 27.76 -13.23 -10.76
CA ASN A 461 27.43 -13.50 -12.16
C ASN A 461 27.33 -12.18 -12.96
N ASP A 462 28.43 -11.44 -13.05
CA ASP A 462 28.51 -10.06 -13.57
C ASP A 462 27.91 -9.88 -14.96
N ALA A 463 28.14 -10.82 -15.88
CA ALA A 463 27.62 -10.72 -17.25
C ALA A 463 26.08 -10.78 -17.29
N GLN A 464 25.47 -11.67 -16.49
CA GLN A 464 24.01 -11.78 -16.39
C GLN A 464 23.42 -10.62 -15.62
N ALA A 465 24.13 -10.11 -14.60
CA ALA A 465 23.73 -8.93 -13.84
C ALA A 465 23.64 -7.70 -14.74
N GLU A 466 24.68 -7.42 -15.53
CA GLU A 466 24.70 -6.29 -16.45
C GLU A 466 23.62 -6.41 -17.52
N GLN A 467 23.44 -7.58 -18.11
CA GLN A 467 22.39 -7.85 -19.10
C GLN A 467 21.00 -7.60 -18.53
N ALA A 468 20.72 -8.10 -17.33
CA ALA A 468 19.41 -7.94 -16.69
C ALA A 468 19.14 -6.47 -16.32
N LEU A 469 20.11 -5.75 -15.76
CA LEU A 469 19.96 -4.33 -15.43
C LEU A 469 19.77 -3.46 -16.68
N LEU A 470 20.49 -3.76 -17.77
CA LEU A 470 20.29 -3.07 -19.05
C LEU A 470 18.89 -3.34 -19.61
N ARG A 471 18.40 -4.60 -19.52
CA ARG A 471 17.04 -4.94 -19.93
C ARG A 471 15.99 -4.20 -19.08
N ALA A 472 16.20 -4.08 -17.77
CA ALA A 472 15.33 -3.28 -16.91
C ALA A 472 15.25 -1.82 -17.35
N ILE A 473 16.40 -1.21 -17.69
CA ILE A 473 16.47 0.18 -18.19
C ILE A 473 15.84 0.31 -19.59
N GLU A 474 15.97 -0.70 -20.45
CA GLU A 474 15.32 -0.72 -21.76
C GLU A 474 13.80 -0.73 -21.62
N LEU A 475 13.26 -1.59 -20.73
CA LEU A 475 11.82 -1.71 -20.49
C LEU A 475 11.24 -0.47 -19.78
N ASN A 476 11.99 0.13 -18.87
CA ASN A 476 11.61 1.41 -18.22
C ASN A 476 12.82 2.35 -18.14
N PRO A 477 13.02 3.21 -19.14
CA PRO A 477 14.13 4.16 -19.15
C PRO A 477 14.13 5.18 -18.01
N ASN A 478 13.02 5.31 -17.29
CA ASN A 478 12.85 6.24 -16.16
C ASN A 478 12.85 5.54 -14.78
N ASP A 479 13.21 4.26 -14.71
CA ASP A 479 13.42 3.61 -13.42
C ASP A 479 14.72 4.12 -12.76
N ALA A 480 14.58 5.11 -11.88
CA ALA A 480 15.70 5.73 -11.19
C ALA A 480 16.55 4.71 -10.39
N ILE A 481 15.93 3.64 -9.90
CA ILE A 481 16.61 2.60 -9.12
C ILE A 481 17.56 1.81 -10.02
N SER A 482 17.09 1.29 -11.16
CA SER A 482 17.93 0.54 -12.11
C SER A 482 19.05 1.40 -12.67
N LEU A 483 18.76 2.67 -13.01
CA LEU A 483 19.74 3.63 -13.50
C LEU A 483 20.86 3.88 -12.47
N ASN A 484 20.47 4.11 -11.22
CA ASN A 484 21.44 4.34 -10.14
C ASN A 484 22.23 3.08 -9.80
N TYR A 485 21.56 1.94 -9.72
CA TYR A 485 22.21 0.68 -9.36
C TYR A 485 23.31 0.32 -10.37
N LEU A 486 22.98 0.27 -11.66
CA LEU A 486 23.95 -0.06 -12.69
C LEU A 486 25.09 0.96 -12.76
N GLY A 487 24.74 2.26 -12.66
CA GLY A 487 25.75 3.33 -12.69
C GLY A 487 26.69 3.27 -11.49
N TYR A 488 26.17 3.06 -10.29
CA TYR A 488 26.97 2.92 -9.07
C TYR A 488 27.87 1.67 -9.15
N TRP A 489 27.33 0.52 -9.53
CA TRP A 489 28.10 -0.72 -9.67
C TRP A 489 29.26 -0.55 -10.66
N TRP A 490 29.02 0.02 -11.84
CA TRP A 490 30.08 0.33 -12.80
C TRP A 490 31.13 1.29 -12.22
N ALA A 491 30.70 2.28 -11.46
CA ALA A 491 31.62 3.23 -10.84
C ALA A 491 32.48 2.56 -9.78
N ASP A 492 31.88 1.75 -8.93
CA ASP A 492 32.58 1.07 -7.84
C ASP A 492 33.65 0.09 -8.37
N GLU A 493 33.37 -0.59 -9.47
CA GLU A 493 34.36 -1.42 -10.15
C GLU A 493 35.35 -0.63 -11.05
N GLY A 494 35.17 0.67 -11.18
CA GLY A 494 36.03 1.51 -12.03
C GLY A 494 35.84 1.33 -13.53
N ARG A 495 34.73 0.69 -13.95
CA ARG A 495 34.42 0.44 -15.37
C ARG A 495 33.30 1.35 -15.88
N HIS A 496 33.32 1.63 -17.18
CA HIS A 496 32.27 2.41 -17.85
C HIS A 496 31.92 3.77 -17.21
N LEU A 497 32.87 4.45 -16.55
CA LEU A 497 32.65 5.64 -15.73
C LEU A 497 31.85 6.75 -16.42
N GLN A 498 32.05 6.98 -17.74
CA GLN A 498 31.29 7.99 -18.50
C GLN A 498 29.81 7.61 -18.69
N LYS A 499 29.54 6.32 -18.91
CA LYS A 499 28.17 5.81 -18.97
C LYS A 499 27.52 5.86 -17.58
N ALA A 500 28.26 5.47 -16.54
CA ALA A 500 27.82 5.52 -15.14
C ALA A 500 27.34 6.93 -14.75
N ILE A 501 28.14 7.97 -15.04
CA ILE A 501 27.72 9.36 -14.82
C ILE A 501 26.41 9.69 -15.54
N THR A 502 26.26 9.24 -16.76
CA THR A 502 25.05 9.55 -17.56
C THR A 502 23.80 8.93 -16.93
N LEU A 503 23.89 7.67 -16.48
CA LEU A 503 22.79 6.97 -15.81
C LEU A 503 22.46 7.62 -14.47
N ILE A 504 23.47 7.87 -13.62
CA ILE A 504 23.25 8.44 -12.28
C ILE A 504 22.72 9.89 -12.38
N LYS A 505 23.24 10.71 -13.31
CA LYS A 505 22.67 12.05 -13.58
C LYS A 505 21.19 11.98 -13.95
N LYS A 506 20.77 10.97 -14.70
CA LYS A 506 19.34 10.77 -15.01
C LYS A 506 18.57 10.38 -13.75
N ALA A 507 19.08 9.47 -12.93
CA ALA A 507 18.45 9.09 -11.66
C ALA A 507 18.30 10.29 -10.71
N VAL A 508 19.32 11.13 -10.56
CA VAL A 508 19.26 12.39 -9.77
C VAL A 508 18.20 13.36 -10.31
N ARG A 509 18.04 13.49 -11.63
CA ARG A 509 16.99 14.35 -12.20
C ARG A 509 15.60 13.82 -11.92
N LEU A 510 15.41 12.50 -11.92
CA LEU A 510 14.14 11.86 -11.62
C LEU A 510 13.77 11.96 -10.14
N ARG A 511 14.79 11.95 -9.25
CA ARG A 511 14.62 12.04 -7.80
C ARG A 511 15.62 13.02 -7.16
N PRO A 512 15.43 14.34 -7.31
CA PRO A 512 16.41 15.35 -6.93
C PRO A 512 16.62 15.53 -5.43
N HIS A 513 15.70 15.02 -4.62
CA HIS A 513 15.77 15.08 -3.14
C HIS A 513 16.33 13.79 -2.51
N SER A 514 16.78 12.82 -3.30
CA SER A 514 17.43 11.62 -2.79
C SER A 514 18.91 11.87 -2.49
N GLY A 515 19.29 11.82 -1.22
CA GLY A 515 20.70 11.92 -0.79
C GLY A 515 21.55 10.79 -1.38
N TYR A 516 20.99 9.65 -1.59
CA TYR A 516 21.65 8.46 -2.14
C TYR A 516 22.03 8.56 -3.60
N TYR A 517 21.16 9.12 -4.42
CA TYR A 517 21.50 9.36 -5.82
C TYR A 517 22.52 10.50 -5.94
N ALA A 518 22.47 11.47 -5.03
CA ALA A 518 23.50 12.50 -4.94
C ALA A 518 24.86 11.92 -4.50
N ASP A 519 24.87 10.99 -3.54
CA ASP A 519 26.04 10.23 -3.11
C ASP A 519 26.63 9.41 -4.26
N SER A 520 25.82 8.61 -4.94
CA SER A 520 26.26 7.83 -6.10
C SER A 520 26.89 8.71 -7.19
N LEU A 521 26.34 9.93 -7.43
CA LEU A 521 26.92 10.86 -8.38
C LEU A 521 28.26 11.43 -7.87
N GLY A 522 28.36 11.73 -6.58
CA GLY A 522 29.60 12.13 -5.95
C GLY A 522 30.66 11.03 -6.02
N TRP A 523 30.26 9.79 -5.74
CA TRP A 523 31.16 8.62 -5.80
C TRP A 523 31.71 8.38 -7.20
N VAL A 524 30.87 8.43 -8.24
CA VAL A 524 31.38 8.24 -9.61
C VAL A 524 32.32 9.36 -10.05
N TYR A 525 32.12 10.61 -9.61
CA TYR A 525 33.10 11.68 -9.81
C TYR A 525 34.40 11.41 -9.07
N TYR A 526 34.34 10.91 -7.83
CA TYR A 526 35.50 10.50 -7.07
C TYR A 526 36.32 9.44 -7.82
N ARG A 527 35.65 8.38 -8.31
CA ARG A 527 36.28 7.30 -9.08
C ARG A 527 36.86 7.77 -10.43
N GLN A 528 36.40 8.90 -10.96
CA GLN A 528 37.00 9.57 -12.13
C GLN A 528 38.18 10.48 -11.79
N GLY A 529 38.50 10.72 -10.53
CA GLY A 529 39.48 11.69 -10.11
C GLY A 529 39.00 13.15 -10.14
N ALA A 530 37.73 13.39 -10.38
CA ALA A 530 37.11 14.72 -10.38
C ALA A 530 36.70 15.13 -8.95
N PHE A 531 37.69 15.21 -8.05
CA PHE A 531 37.47 15.30 -6.60
C PHE A 531 36.69 16.56 -6.18
N ASN A 532 36.86 17.69 -6.84
CA ASN A 532 36.06 18.89 -6.53
C ASN A 532 34.58 18.73 -6.83
N GLU A 533 34.24 18.06 -7.92
CA GLU A 533 32.82 17.75 -8.23
C GLU A 533 32.29 16.66 -7.28
N ALA A 534 33.12 15.69 -6.90
CA ALA A 534 32.77 14.71 -5.88
C ALA A 534 32.38 15.36 -4.56
N VAL A 535 33.22 16.26 -4.03
CA VAL A 535 32.93 17.02 -2.79
C VAL A 535 31.60 17.73 -2.89
N LYS A 536 31.33 18.45 -3.97
CA LYS A 536 30.10 19.22 -4.16
C LYS A 536 28.84 18.34 -4.08
N TRP A 537 28.87 17.16 -4.73
CA TRP A 537 27.72 16.27 -4.71
C TRP A 537 27.59 15.50 -3.40
N LEU A 538 28.70 15.13 -2.75
CA LEU A 538 28.69 14.46 -1.46
C LEU A 538 28.28 15.41 -0.32
N GLU A 539 28.65 16.70 -0.38
CA GLU A 539 28.13 17.72 0.53
C GLU A 539 26.61 17.89 0.36
N LYS A 540 26.10 17.84 -0.86
CA LYS A 540 24.66 17.83 -1.10
C LYS A 540 24.01 16.54 -0.57
N ALA A 541 24.64 15.39 -0.76
CA ALA A 541 24.13 14.10 -0.27
C ALA A 541 23.97 14.10 1.24
N ILE A 542 24.99 14.55 1.99
CA ILE A 542 24.93 14.60 3.45
C ILE A 542 23.92 15.63 3.98
N GLN A 543 23.64 16.71 3.23
CA GLN A 543 22.57 17.66 3.57
C GLN A 543 21.19 17.02 3.45
N LEU A 544 20.97 16.16 2.45
CA LEU A 544 19.72 15.45 2.22
C LEU A 544 19.55 14.26 3.16
N THR A 545 20.64 13.59 3.52
CA THR A 545 20.64 12.41 4.39
C THR A 545 21.79 12.50 5.42
N PRO A 546 21.61 13.29 6.49
CA PRO A 546 22.70 13.66 7.40
C PRO A 546 23.18 12.51 8.29
N THR A 547 22.41 11.44 8.46
CA THR A 547 22.70 10.33 9.38
C THR A 547 23.21 9.07 8.68
N ASP A 548 23.68 9.19 7.43
CA ASP A 548 24.20 8.05 6.69
C ASP A 548 25.73 7.93 6.83
N ALA A 549 26.15 6.77 7.31
CA ALA A 549 27.56 6.47 7.57
C ALA A 549 28.38 6.33 6.26
N ILE A 550 27.79 5.78 5.20
CA ILE A 550 28.46 5.58 3.91
C ILE A 550 28.68 6.92 3.22
N ILE A 551 27.68 7.79 3.21
CA ILE A 551 27.80 9.13 2.66
C ILE A 551 28.88 9.93 3.42
N SER A 552 28.96 9.77 4.74
CA SER A 552 30.00 10.40 5.55
C SER A 552 31.39 9.85 5.19
N GLU A 553 31.55 8.55 4.98
CA GLU A 553 32.82 7.95 4.55
C GLU A 553 33.23 8.48 3.17
N HIS A 554 32.33 8.43 2.16
CA HIS A 554 32.61 8.91 0.82
C HIS A 554 33.01 10.41 0.80
N LEU A 555 32.32 11.22 1.61
CA LEU A 555 32.67 12.64 1.74
C LEU A 555 34.06 12.84 2.40
N GLY A 556 34.38 12.01 3.38
CA GLY A 556 35.73 12.00 3.99
C GLY A 556 36.80 11.67 2.96
N ASP A 557 36.58 10.65 2.13
CA ASP A 557 37.50 10.27 1.06
C ASP A 557 37.71 11.40 0.05
N ALA A 558 36.62 12.07 -0.35
CA ALA A 558 36.68 13.21 -1.27
C ALA A 558 37.39 14.45 -0.65
N TYR A 559 37.15 14.74 0.62
CA TYR A 559 37.87 15.81 1.34
C TYR A 559 39.36 15.53 1.42
N TRP A 560 39.75 14.28 1.69
CA TRP A 560 41.18 13.94 1.73
C TRP A 560 41.89 14.23 0.41
N GLN A 561 41.27 13.79 -0.71
CA GLN A 561 41.82 14.02 -2.05
C GLN A 561 41.92 15.51 -2.45
N THR A 562 41.11 16.35 -1.83
CA THR A 562 41.15 17.82 -2.03
C THR A 562 42.03 18.57 -1.01
N GLY A 563 42.77 17.84 -0.17
CA GLY A 563 43.69 18.44 0.84
C GLY A 563 42.99 18.87 2.14
N ARG A 564 41.68 18.65 2.28
CA ARG A 564 40.87 19.00 3.45
C ARG A 564 40.95 17.89 4.53
N GLN A 565 42.20 17.62 4.99
CA GLN A 565 42.49 16.44 5.80
C GLN A 565 41.79 16.41 7.18
N ALA A 566 41.66 17.57 7.83
CA ALA A 566 41.00 17.67 9.12
C ALA A 566 39.48 17.33 8.98
N GLU A 567 38.84 17.85 7.92
CA GLU A 567 37.46 17.60 7.63
C GLU A 567 37.22 16.14 7.20
N ALA A 568 38.18 15.54 6.47
CA ALA A 568 38.16 14.12 6.11
C ALA A 568 38.12 13.24 7.37
N ARG A 569 39.06 13.48 8.32
CA ARG A 569 39.09 12.72 9.58
C ARG A 569 37.81 12.89 10.41
N PHE A 570 37.24 14.10 10.43
CA PHE A 570 35.98 14.36 11.09
C PHE A 570 34.83 13.54 10.46
N LYS A 571 34.79 13.46 9.14
CA LYS A 571 33.75 12.68 8.44
C LYS A 571 33.91 11.18 8.62
N TRP A 572 35.12 10.66 8.62
CA TRP A 572 35.38 9.25 8.92
C TRP A 572 35.04 8.89 10.37
N GLN A 573 35.33 9.79 11.34
CA GLN A 573 34.91 9.57 12.71
C GLN A 573 33.38 9.56 12.83
N ASN A 574 32.68 10.50 12.17
CA ASN A 574 31.23 10.51 12.14
C ASN A 574 30.66 9.20 11.56
N ALA A 575 31.27 8.64 10.52
CA ALA A 575 30.85 7.36 9.96
C ALA A 575 30.96 6.20 10.97
N LEU A 576 32.03 6.18 11.78
CA LEU A 576 32.16 5.22 12.89
C LEU A 576 31.10 5.43 13.97
N ASP A 577 30.87 6.69 14.38
CA ASP A 577 29.92 7.05 15.43
C ASP A 577 28.48 6.76 15.03
N MET A 578 28.16 6.84 13.73
CA MET A 578 26.85 6.44 13.15
C MET A 578 26.68 4.93 13.03
N GLY A 579 27.70 4.13 13.32
CA GLY A 579 27.63 2.70 13.29
C GLY A 579 27.76 2.08 11.90
N ILE A 580 28.75 2.51 11.13
CA ILE A 580 29.08 1.89 9.85
C ILE A 580 29.23 0.37 9.97
N GLU A 581 28.99 -0.35 8.89
CA GLU A 581 29.07 -1.79 8.86
C GLU A 581 30.40 -2.32 9.42
N GLN A 582 30.35 -3.35 10.25
CA GLN A 582 31.50 -3.93 10.96
C GLN A 582 32.66 -4.32 10.02
N ALA A 583 32.35 -4.75 8.80
CA ALA A 583 33.37 -5.09 7.81
C ALA A 583 34.20 -3.90 7.33
N ARG A 584 33.64 -2.69 7.38
CA ARG A 584 34.31 -1.43 6.96
C ARG A 584 35.08 -0.77 8.09
N VAL A 585 34.81 -1.10 9.34
CA VAL A 585 35.44 -0.47 10.52
C VAL A 585 36.96 -0.51 10.48
N PRO A 586 37.64 -1.64 10.18
CA PRO A 586 39.11 -1.68 10.15
C PRO A 586 39.70 -0.73 9.09
N ALA A 587 39.13 -0.70 7.89
CA ALA A 587 39.60 0.19 6.81
C ALA A 587 39.39 1.68 7.17
N LEU A 588 38.26 2.00 7.83
CA LEU A 588 37.95 3.35 8.24
C LEU A 588 38.87 3.83 9.39
N GLN A 589 39.21 2.94 10.33
CA GLN A 589 40.19 3.21 11.38
C GLN A 589 41.59 3.44 10.79
N ASP A 590 41.98 2.70 9.76
CA ASP A 590 43.22 2.92 9.05
C ASP A 590 43.27 4.29 8.35
N LYS A 591 42.18 4.67 7.66
CA LYS A 591 42.03 6.02 7.07
C LYS A 591 42.15 7.12 8.12
N LEU A 592 41.59 6.93 9.31
CA LEU A 592 41.72 7.91 10.42
C LEU A 592 43.17 8.07 10.90
N ALA A 593 43.91 6.98 11.01
CA ALA A 593 45.28 6.97 11.50
C ALA A 593 46.28 7.48 10.43
N ASN A 594 46.19 6.92 9.24
CA ASN A 594 47.22 7.05 8.20
C ASN A 594 46.82 7.93 7.01
N GLY A 595 45.52 8.18 6.84
CA GLY A 595 44.98 8.83 5.65
C GLY A 595 44.67 7.85 4.53
N LEU A 596 44.46 8.37 3.31
CA LEU A 596 44.23 7.58 2.08
C LEU A 596 45.53 7.46 1.28
#